data_68c45626f79ed81cf6ed4d12dee0dbde
#
_entry.id   68c45626f79ed81cf6ed4d12dee0dbde
#
_cell.length_a   1.000
_cell.length_b   1.000
_cell.length_c   1.000
_cell.angle_alpha   90.00
_cell.angle_beta   90.00
_cell.angle_gamma   90.00
#
_symmetry.space_group_name_H-M   'P 1'
#
loop_
_entity.id
_entity.type
_entity.pdbx_description
1 polymer ?
#
loop_
_entity_poly.entity_id
_entity_poly.type
_entity_poly.pdbx_seq_one_letter_code
_entity_poly.pdbx_strand_id
1 'polypeptide(L)'
;EAFRETLEVYDFMKGIRLNVAVEQDDHSFLKLTIKVRHKIVADGLNDATFDVTKKGIHLKAREFNAILDDPNTIVVDFRNHYESEVGHFKNAITPDVETFRESLPIINEQLKDFKESKNLVMYCTGGIRCEKASAYYKHQGFKNVFQLEGGIINYAKQIKEEGLESKFIGKNFVFDNRLGERITEDIVSQCHQCGKPCDNHTNCANDGCHLLFIQCDECQEAMENCCSSECLTITHLPLDEQVKKRIGKQVGNKVFRKGKSENLKFKHSGELSDVALAVAPNPGESKKSGAKLKDIRQKIKIKKTLLGNA
;
A
#
# COMPACT_ATOMS: atom_id res chain seq x y z
N GLU A 1 20.23 -19.29 6.04
CA GLU A 1 20.36 -19.93 7.39
C GLU A 1 21.54 -19.32 8.14
N ALA A 2 22.78 -19.37 7.67
CA ALA A 2 23.97 -18.84 8.35
C ALA A 2 23.82 -17.39 8.86
N PHE A 3 23.17 -16.49 8.10
CA PHE A 3 22.92 -15.13 8.55
C PHE A 3 21.98 -15.07 9.77
N ARG A 4 20.92 -15.89 9.79
CA ARG A 4 19.99 -15.99 10.92
C ARG A 4 20.71 -16.52 12.16
N GLU A 5 21.45 -17.61 12.02
CA GLU A 5 22.25 -18.21 13.10
C GLU A 5 23.25 -17.19 13.66
N THR A 6 23.90 -16.41 12.80
CA THR A 6 24.82 -15.35 13.24
C THR A 6 24.10 -14.27 14.05
N LEU A 7 22.85 -13.87 13.68
CA LEU A 7 22.10 -12.89 14.45
C LEU A 7 21.67 -13.42 15.81
N GLU A 8 21.32 -14.71 15.92
CA GLU A 8 20.89 -15.35 17.18
C GLU A 8 21.99 -15.49 18.23
N VAL A 9 23.27 -15.34 17.84
CA VAL A 9 24.39 -15.27 18.80
C VAL A 9 24.28 -14.03 19.71
N TYR A 10 23.64 -12.97 19.24
CA TYR A 10 23.47 -11.73 20.00
C TYR A 10 22.12 -11.74 20.75
N ASP A 11 22.14 -11.68 22.09
CA ASP A 11 20.92 -11.75 22.92
C ASP A 11 19.85 -10.74 22.51
N PHE A 12 20.23 -9.51 22.16
CA PHE A 12 19.32 -8.46 21.73
C PHE A 12 18.74 -8.66 20.31
N MET A 13 19.27 -9.62 19.54
CA MET A 13 18.79 -9.97 18.20
C MET A 13 18.02 -11.29 18.17
N LYS A 14 17.97 -12.03 19.29
CA LYS A 14 17.23 -13.29 19.38
C LYS A 14 15.76 -13.09 19.06
N GLY A 15 15.22 -13.95 18.22
CA GLY A 15 13.81 -13.92 17.82
C GLY A 15 13.43 -12.75 16.89
N ILE A 16 14.40 -12.03 16.35
CA ILE A 16 14.11 -10.98 15.35
C ILE A 16 13.51 -11.62 14.11
N ARG A 17 12.40 -11.05 13.65
CA ARG A 17 11.74 -11.54 12.45
C ARG A 17 12.47 -11.05 11.21
N LEU A 18 12.89 -11.98 10.36
CA LEU A 18 13.42 -11.72 9.03
C LEU A 18 12.34 -12.01 7.99
N ASN A 19 11.98 -11.02 7.18
CA ASN A 19 11.12 -11.23 6.03
C ASN A 19 11.97 -11.77 4.89
N VAL A 20 11.66 -12.99 4.47
CA VAL A 20 12.30 -13.64 3.32
C VAL A 20 11.36 -13.48 2.12
N ALA A 21 11.88 -13.05 0.99
CA ALA A 21 11.10 -12.91 -0.25
C ALA A 21 10.43 -14.22 -0.66
N VAL A 22 9.26 -14.14 -1.27
CA VAL A 22 8.53 -15.31 -1.78
C VAL A 22 9.29 -15.93 -2.95
N GLU A 23 9.82 -15.08 -3.83
CA GLU A 23 10.71 -15.45 -4.93
C GLU A 23 12.10 -14.87 -4.67
N GLN A 24 13.13 -15.69 -4.82
CA GLN A 24 14.52 -15.25 -4.70
C GLN A 24 15.03 -14.84 -6.07
N ASP A 25 15.47 -13.59 -6.17
CA ASP A 25 16.17 -13.05 -7.32
C ASP A 25 17.45 -12.38 -6.82
N ASP A 26 18.61 -12.82 -7.33
CA ASP A 26 19.93 -12.33 -6.96
C ASP A 26 20.12 -10.84 -7.31
N HIS A 27 19.25 -10.28 -8.15
CA HIS A 27 19.28 -8.87 -8.60
C HIS A 27 18.33 -7.94 -7.83
N SER A 28 17.61 -8.43 -6.80
CA SER A 28 16.62 -7.63 -6.06
C SER A 28 17.22 -6.39 -5.41
N PHE A 29 18.45 -6.46 -4.92
CA PHE A 29 19.14 -5.34 -4.27
C PHE A 29 20.58 -5.18 -4.75
N LEU A 30 20.96 -3.97 -5.14
CA LEU A 30 22.34 -3.64 -5.57
C LEU A 30 23.33 -3.55 -4.40
N LYS A 31 22.85 -3.21 -3.19
CA LYS A 31 23.72 -3.05 -2.01
C LYS A 31 22.94 -3.18 -0.71
N LEU A 32 23.59 -3.69 0.33
CA LEU A 32 23.11 -3.61 1.70
C LEU A 32 23.27 -2.19 2.24
N THR A 33 22.20 -1.63 2.78
CA THR A 33 22.22 -0.31 3.43
C THR A 33 21.60 -0.40 4.81
N ILE A 34 22.34 -0.06 5.86
CA ILE A 34 21.88 0.00 7.24
C ILE A 34 21.69 1.45 7.64
N LYS A 35 20.49 1.81 8.12
CA LYS A 35 20.16 3.19 8.56
C LYS A 35 19.52 3.16 9.94
N VAL A 36 20.08 3.92 10.87
CA VAL A 36 19.44 4.17 12.17
C VAL A 36 18.31 5.17 12.01
N ARG A 37 17.13 4.85 12.55
CA ARG A 37 15.94 5.69 12.52
C ARG A 37 15.35 5.83 13.92
N HIS A 38 14.94 7.05 14.31
CA HIS A 38 14.22 7.27 15.58
C HIS A 38 12.83 6.64 15.59
N LYS A 39 12.15 6.61 14.44
CA LYS A 39 10.87 5.93 14.23
C LYS A 39 11.00 4.95 13.07
N ILE A 40 10.49 3.74 13.24
CA ILE A 40 10.55 2.70 12.22
C ILE A 40 9.69 3.06 10.99
N VAL A 41 8.62 3.83 11.20
CA VAL A 41 7.73 4.35 10.16
C VAL A 41 7.44 5.81 10.44
N ALA A 42 7.42 6.63 9.39
CA ALA A 42 6.99 8.04 9.47
C ALA A 42 5.46 8.09 9.58
N ASP A 43 4.95 8.23 10.80
CA ASP A 43 3.53 8.19 11.15
C ASP A 43 2.87 9.56 11.37
N GLY A 44 3.68 10.61 11.54
CA GLY A 44 3.19 11.95 11.85
C GLY A 44 2.59 12.11 13.26
N LEU A 45 2.66 11.08 14.12
CA LEU A 45 2.10 11.11 15.47
C LEU A 45 3.06 11.81 16.43
N ASN A 46 2.54 12.82 17.16
CA ASN A 46 3.27 13.56 18.18
C ASN A 46 2.59 13.48 19.56
N ASP A 47 1.76 12.46 19.78
CA ASP A 47 1.07 12.22 21.04
C ASP A 47 1.99 11.52 22.03
N ALA A 48 2.33 12.18 23.15
CA ALA A 48 3.19 11.64 24.19
C ALA A 48 2.55 10.48 24.98
N THR A 49 1.23 10.31 24.91
CA THR A 49 0.48 9.23 25.58
C THR A 49 0.37 7.99 24.70
N PHE A 50 0.79 8.07 23.44
CA PHE A 50 0.74 6.97 22.49
C PHE A 50 1.85 5.95 22.76
N ASP A 51 1.42 4.73 23.12
CA ASP A 51 2.30 3.60 23.38
C ASP A 51 2.26 2.58 22.22
N VAL A 52 3.31 2.53 21.40
CA VAL A 52 3.41 1.62 20.27
C VAL A 52 3.48 0.14 20.66
N THR A 53 3.77 -0.18 21.91
CA THR A 53 3.84 -1.57 22.38
C THR A 53 2.44 -2.18 22.58
N LYS A 54 1.40 -1.35 22.77
CA LYS A 54 0.00 -1.77 22.92
C LYS A 54 -0.66 -2.07 21.58
N LYS A 55 -0.05 -2.93 20.80
CA LYS A 55 -0.50 -3.30 19.45
C LYS A 55 -1.65 -4.30 19.43
N GLY A 56 -2.24 -4.49 18.23
CA GLY A 56 -3.29 -5.47 17.98
C GLY A 56 -2.80 -6.91 18.01
N ILE A 57 -3.75 -7.84 17.98
CA ILE A 57 -3.48 -9.27 17.96
C ILE A 57 -2.95 -9.67 16.58
N HIS A 58 -1.86 -10.43 16.54
CA HIS A 58 -1.30 -10.98 15.32
C HIS A 58 -2.05 -12.24 14.90
N LEU A 59 -2.42 -12.33 13.64
CA LEU A 59 -3.08 -13.48 13.04
C LEU A 59 -2.20 -14.09 11.97
N LYS A 60 -2.00 -15.42 12.03
CA LYS A 60 -1.40 -16.21 10.95
C LYS A 60 -2.38 -16.37 9.79
N ALA A 61 -1.91 -16.83 8.63
CA ALA A 61 -2.72 -16.91 7.41
C ALA A 61 -4.06 -17.64 7.60
N ARG A 62 -4.09 -18.77 8.28
CA ARG A 62 -5.32 -19.53 8.55
C ARG A 62 -6.34 -18.74 9.38
N GLU A 63 -5.87 -18.13 10.46
CA GLU A 63 -6.70 -17.31 11.35
C GLU A 63 -7.18 -16.04 10.65
N PHE A 64 -6.29 -15.44 9.85
CA PHE A 64 -6.59 -14.27 9.04
C PHE A 64 -7.67 -14.59 7.98
N ASN A 65 -7.54 -15.73 7.28
CA ASN A 65 -8.58 -16.17 6.36
C ASN A 65 -9.93 -16.39 7.06
N ALA A 66 -9.92 -17.00 8.24
CA ALA A 66 -11.13 -17.26 9.00
C ALA A 66 -11.83 -15.97 9.45
N ILE A 67 -11.09 -14.98 9.96
CA ILE A 67 -11.69 -13.72 10.40
C ILE A 67 -12.21 -12.87 9.24
N LEU A 68 -11.66 -13.01 8.03
CA LEU A 68 -12.17 -12.30 6.85
C LEU A 68 -13.55 -12.82 6.39
N ASP A 69 -13.96 -14.01 6.81
CA ASP A 69 -15.31 -14.56 6.54
C ASP A 69 -16.37 -14.06 7.54
N ASP A 70 -15.96 -13.47 8.65
CA ASP A 70 -16.89 -12.90 9.61
C ASP A 70 -17.49 -11.58 9.07
N PRO A 71 -18.81 -11.47 8.91
CA PRO A 71 -19.49 -10.25 8.44
C PRO A 71 -19.29 -9.04 9.36
N ASN A 72 -18.83 -9.27 10.60
CA ASN A 72 -18.48 -8.20 11.52
C ASN A 72 -17.04 -7.69 11.34
N THR A 73 -16.31 -8.19 10.35
CA THR A 73 -14.93 -7.79 10.08
C THR A 73 -14.85 -6.69 9.03
N ILE A 74 -14.04 -5.69 9.32
CA ILE A 74 -13.59 -4.66 8.38
C ILE A 74 -12.09 -4.88 8.18
N VAL A 75 -11.69 -5.14 6.93
CA VAL A 75 -10.28 -5.30 6.56
C VAL A 75 -9.74 -4.04 5.89
N VAL A 76 -8.58 -3.57 6.31
CA VAL A 76 -7.96 -2.33 5.82
C VAL A 76 -6.54 -2.57 5.34
N ASP A 77 -6.25 -2.11 4.14
CA ASP A 77 -4.90 -2.07 3.57
C ASP A 77 -4.17 -0.79 4.03
N PHE A 78 -3.09 -0.94 4.80
CA PHE A 78 -2.25 0.18 5.23
C PHE A 78 -1.06 0.43 4.31
N ARG A 79 -1.17 0.01 3.06
CA ARG A 79 -0.21 0.35 2.00
C ARG A 79 -0.65 1.63 1.29
N ASN A 80 0.22 2.15 0.45
CA ASN A 80 -0.10 3.29 -0.40
C ASN A 80 -0.94 2.82 -1.60
N HIS A 81 -1.69 3.74 -2.23
CA HIS A 81 -2.58 3.40 -3.34
C HIS A 81 -1.91 2.60 -4.48
N TYR A 82 -0.68 2.96 -4.87
CA TYR A 82 0.03 2.25 -5.95
C TYR A 82 0.47 0.83 -5.57
N GLU A 83 0.54 0.50 -4.30
CA GLU A 83 0.80 -0.86 -3.83
C GLU A 83 -0.48 -1.71 -3.88
N SER A 84 -1.62 -1.14 -3.47
CA SER A 84 -2.92 -1.84 -3.46
C SER A 84 -3.55 -1.93 -4.84
N GLU A 85 -3.16 -1.08 -5.79
CA GLU A 85 -3.68 -1.03 -7.15
C GLU A 85 -3.42 -2.33 -7.93
N VAL A 86 -2.29 -3.00 -7.70
CA VAL A 86 -1.92 -4.24 -8.39
C VAL A 86 -2.29 -5.52 -7.63
N GLY A 87 -2.80 -5.39 -6.41
CA GLY A 87 -3.29 -6.53 -5.63
C GLY A 87 -3.61 -6.16 -4.19
N HIS A 88 -4.64 -6.79 -3.65
CA HIS A 88 -5.17 -6.54 -2.30
C HIS A 88 -6.01 -7.74 -1.83
N PHE A 89 -6.34 -7.80 -0.54
CA PHE A 89 -7.32 -8.78 -0.07
C PHE A 89 -8.73 -8.42 -0.56
N LYS A 90 -9.52 -9.45 -0.88
CA LYS A 90 -10.93 -9.27 -1.27
C LYS A 90 -11.68 -8.45 -0.21
N ASN A 91 -12.49 -7.49 -0.65
CA ASN A 91 -13.26 -6.58 0.20
C ASN A 91 -12.46 -5.67 1.15
N ALA A 92 -11.16 -5.52 0.94
CA ALA A 92 -10.36 -4.60 1.74
C ALA A 92 -10.66 -3.15 1.41
N ILE A 93 -10.72 -2.32 2.44
CA ILE A 93 -10.67 -0.87 2.28
C ILE A 93 -9.23 -0.52 1.86
N THR A 94 -9.08 0.06 0.67
CA THR A 94 -7.80 0.52 0.11
C THR A 94 -7.80 2.04 0.06
N PRO A 95 -7.23 2.73 1.08
CA PRO A 95 -7.22 4.18 1.12
C PRO A 95 -6.43 4.77 -0.06
N ASP A 96 -7.00 5.76 -0.74
CA ASP A 96 -6.30 6.50 -1.78
C ASP A 96 -5.32 7.50 -1.18
N VAL A 97 -4.19 7.00 -0.69
CA VAL A 97 -3.15 7.78 -0.03
C VAL A 97 -1.80 7.59 -0.69
N GLU A 98 -0.97 8.62 -0.61
CA GLU A 98 0.42 8.58 -1.10
C GLU A 98 1.39 8.16 0.00
N THR A 99 1.01 8.33 1.27
CA THR A 99 1.84 7.99 2.42
C THR A 99 1.04 7.34 3.54
N PHE A 100 1.68 6.45 4.29
CA PHE A 100 1.09 5.79 5.46
C PHE A 100 0.50 6.77 6.49
N ARG A 101 1.16 7.92 6.73
CA ARG A 101 0.66 8.91 7.70
C ARG A 101 -0.70 9.49 7.34
N GLU A 102 -1.01 9.56 6.04
CA GLU A 102 -2.31 10.06 5.56
C GLU A 102 -3.43 9.05 5.82
N SER A 103 -3.14 7.75 5.80
CA SER A 103 -4.15 6.71 6.00
C SER A 103 -4.73 6.71 7.42
N LEU A 104 -3.92 6.99 8.43
CA LEU A 104 -4.34 6.90 9.83
C LEU A 104 -5.57 7.77 10.17
N PRO A 105 -5.56 9.10 9.93
CA PRO A 105 -6.71 9.94 10.24
C PRO A 105 -7.90 9.68 9.30
N ILE A 106 -7.67 9.30 8.04
CA ILE A 106 -8.73 9.03 7.07
C ILE A 106 -9.55 7.82 7.52
N ILE A 107 -8.88 6.71 7.81
CA ILE A 107 -9.53 5.48 8.27
C ILE A 107 -10.15 5.68 9.65
N ASN A 108 -9.51 6.42 10.57
CA ASN A 108 -10.11 6.69 11.88
C ASN A 108 -11.45 7.45 11.76
N GLU A 109 -11.53 8.44 10.88
CA GLU A 109 -12.78 9.17 10.63
C GLU A 109 -13.83 8.30 9.93
N GLN A 110 -13.40 7.46 8.97
CA GLN A 110 -14.29 6.57 8.23
C GLN A 110 -14.92 5.50 9.11
N LEU A 111 -14.16 4.99 10.09
CA LEU A 111 -14.55 3.86 10.93
C LEU A 111 -14.95 4.24 12.37
N LYS A 112 -15.06 5.51 12.68
CA LYS A 112 -15.31 6.00 14.06
C LYS A 112 -16.57 5.40 14.73
N ASP A 113 -17.62 5.13 13.95
CA ASP A 113 -18.88 4.59 14.42
C ASP A 113 -18.83 3.06 14.68
N PHE A 114 -17.73 2.39 14.29
CA PHE A 114 -17.56 0.94 14.40
C PHE A 114 -16.56 0.49 15.48
N LYS A 115 -16.06 1.40 16.30
CA LYS A 115 -14.99 1.15 17.30
C LYS A 115 -15.33 0.03 18.29
N GLU A 116 -16.59 -0.08 18.66
CA GLU A 116 -17.08 -1.06 19.65
C GLU A 116 -17.63 -2.34 18.99
N SER A 117 -18.15 -2.25 17.75
CA SER A 117 -19.02 -3.27 17.16
C SER A 117 -18.35 -4.15 16.11
N LYS A 118 -17.22 -3.72 15.52
CA LYS A 118 -16.56 -4.43 14.44
C LYS A 118 -15.14 -4.87 14.80
N ASN A 119 -14.71 -5.96 14.17
CA ASN A 119 -13.33 -6.38 14.16
C ASN A 119 -12.59 -5.52 13.13
N LEU A 120 -11.59 -4.76 13.55
CA LEU A 120 -10.69 -4.03 12.66
C LEU A 120 -9.47 -4.89 12.38
N VAL A 121 -9.38 -5.41 11.17
CA VAL A 121 -8.30 -6.27 10.70
C VAL A 121 -7.44 -5.51 9.70
N MET A 122 -6.14 -5.56 9.83
CA MET A 122 -5.24 -4.77 8.99
C MET A 122 -4.05 -5.56 8.46
N TYR A 123 -3.56 -5.11 7.33
CA TYR A 123 -2.37 -5.68 6.70
C TYR A 123 -1.54 -4.63 5.96
N CYS A 124 -0.29 -4.99 5.68
CA CYS A 124 0.60 -4.28 4.77
C CYS A 124 1.60 -5.27 4.16
N THR A 125 2.58 -4.82 3.40
CA THR A 125 3.55 -5.68 2.72
C THR A 125 4.30 -6.62 3.67
N GLY A 126 4.96 -6.09 4.72
CA GLY A 126 5.81 -6.86 5.65
C GLY A 126 5.39 -6.75 7.13
N GLY A 127 4.22 -6.21 7.46
CA GLY A 127 3.69 -6.09 8.82
C GLY A 127 4.13 -4.84 9.59
N ILE A 128 5.19 -4.15 9.19
CA ILE A 128 5.80 -3.04 9.96
C ILE A 128 4.85 -1.84 10.14
N ARG A 129 4.13 -1.43 9.08
CA ARG A 129 3.12 -0.36 9.17
C ARG A 129 1.98 -0.75 10.10
N CYS A 130 1.59 -2.02 10.11
CA CYS A 130 0.52 -2.54 10.95
C CYS A 130 0.90 -2.59 12.44
N GLU A 131 2.15 -2.83 12.80
CA GLU A 131 2.61 -2.72 14.19
C GLU A 131 2.24 -1.34 14.76
N LYS A 132 2.42 -0.30 13.96
CA LYS A 132 2.11 1.08 14.34
C LYS A 132 0.62 1.39 14.27
N ALA A 133 -0.03 1.00 13.16
CA ALA A 133 -1.45 1.26 12.95
C ALA A 133 -2.32 0.58 14.00
N SER A 134 -2.04 -0.69 14.34
CA SER A 134 -2.84 -1.41 15.32
C SER A 134 -2.76 -0.81 16.73
N ALA A 135 -1.57 -0.37 17.14
CA ALA A 135 -1.41 0.36 18.39
C ALA A 135 -2.17 1.71 18.36
N TYR A 136 -2.12 2.44 17.23
CA TYR A 136 -2.84 3.69 17.05
C TYR A 136 -4.35 3.50 17.16
N TYR A 137 -4.94 2.50 16.49
CA TYR A 137 -6.40 2.28 16.55
C TYR A 137 -6.86 1.79 17.92
N LYS A 138 -6.07 0.98 18.64
CA LYS A 138 -6.34 0.66 20.05
C LYS A 138 -6.32 1.92 20.91
N HIS A 139 -5.35 2.80 20.72
CA HIS A 139 -5.27 4.10 21.40
C HIS A 139 -6.47 5.01 21.06
N GLN A 140 -6.99 4.93 19.82
CA GLN A 140 -8.21 5.62 19.40
C GLN A 140 -9.52 4.97 19.91
N GLY A 141 -9.44 3.91 20.72
CA GLY A 141 -10.59 3.26 21.38
C GLY A 141 -11.23 2.13 20.59
N PHE A 142 -10.63 1.63 19.53
CA PHE A 142 -11.10 0.40 18.87
C PHE A 142 -10.84 -0.79 19.78
N LYS A 143 -11.88 -1.62 20.03
CA LYS A 143 -11.79 -2.76 20.97
C LYS A 143 -11.12 -3.98 20.35
N ASN A 144 -11.55 -4.36 19.17
CA ASN A 144 -11.11 -5.57 18.47
C ASN A 144 -10.19 -5.22 17.32
N VAL A 145 -8.88 -5.20 17.58
CA VAL A 145 -7.86 -4.81 16.59
C VAL A 145 -6.92 -5.98 16.32
N PHE A 146 -6.85 -6.39 15.07
CA PHE A 146 -6.06 -7.51 14.59
C PHE A 146 -5.14 -7.08 13.44
N GLN A 147 -4.04 -7.79 13.25
CA GLN A 147 -3.12 -7.55 12.15
C GLN A 147 -2.55 -8.84 11.59
N LEU A 148 -2.30 -8.85 10.28
CA LEU A 148 -1.66 -9.96 9.60
C LEU A 148 -0.19 -10.07 10.03
N GLU A 149 0.18 -11.20 10.64
CA GLU A 149 1.54 -11.46 11.08
C GLU A 149 2.51 -11.53 9.90
N GLY A 150 3.52 -10.66 9.91
CA GLY A 150 4.50 -10.60 8.84
C GLY A 150 4.01 -10.04 7.51
N GLY A 151 2.75 -9.58 7.45
CA GLY A 151 2.14 -8.98 6.27
C GLY A 151 1.93 -9.97 5.11
N ILE A 152 1.71 -9.43 3.91
CA ILE A 152 1.42 -10.22 2.71
C ILE A 152 2.56 -11.21 2.39
N ILE A 153 3.82 -10.82 2.60
CA ILE A 153 4.98 -11.68 2.32
C ILE A 153 4.88 -12.99 3.14
N ASN A 154 4.63 -12.87 4.44
CA ASN A 154 4.51 -14.05 5.30
C ASN A 154 3.21 -14.83 5.03
N TYR A 155 2.12 -14.13 4.70
CA TYR A 155 0.87 -14.76 4.29
C TYR A 155 1.05 -15.62 3.04
N ALA A 156 1.67 -15.10 1.99
CA ALA A 156 1.92 -15.83 0.75
C ALA A 156 2.75 -17.11 1.00
N LYS A 157 3.74 -17.03 1.88
CA LYS A 157 4.53 -18.18 2.29
C LYS A 157 3.67 -19.23 3.01
N GLN A 158 2.89 -18.81 4.01
CA GLN A 158 2.06 -19.72 4.83
C GLN A 158 0.96 -20.37 3.98
N ILE A 159 0.27 -19.66 3.10
CA ILE A 159 -0.75 -20.27 2.24
C ILE A 159 -0.15 -21.33 1.32
N LYS A 160 1.06 -21.13 0.78
CA LYS A 160 1.77 -22.10 -0.05
C LYS A 160 2.19 -23.32 0.78
N GLU A 161 2.74 -23.11 1.96
CA GLU A 161 3.21 -24.19 2.86
C GLU A 161 2.04 -25.03 3.42
N GLU A 162 0.92 -24.40 3.75
CA GLU A 162 -0.25 -25.05 4.35
C GLU A 162 -1.32 -25.47 3.35
N GLY A 163 -1.15 -25.18 2.05
CA GLY A 163 -2.14 -25.49 1.00
C GLY A 163 -3.47 -24.75 1.18
N LEU A 164 -3.44 -23.52 1.71
CA LEU A 164 -4.65 -22.71 1.93
C LEU A 164 -5.03 -21.95 0.65
N GLU A 165 -6.33 -21.72 0.47
CA GLU A 165 -6.82 -20.80 -0.56
C GLU A 165 -6.42 -19.35 -0.23
N SER A 166 -5.92 -18.63 -1.26
CA SER A 166 -5.60 -17.22 -1.12
C SER A 166 -6.86 -16.35 -1.13
N LYS A 167 -7.01 -15.48 -0.13
CA LYS A 167 -7.97 -14.38 -0.15
C LYS A 167 -7.37 -13.07 -0.65
N PHE A 168 -6.06 -13.05 -0.87
CA PHE A 168 -5.37 -12.00 -1.59
C PHE A 168 -5.48 -12.23 -3.10
N ILE A 169 -5.72 -11.18 -3.87
CA ILE A 169 -5.82 -11.21 -5.33
C ILE A 169 -4.76 -10.31 -5.95
N GLY A 170 -4.10 -10.80 -7.01
CA GLY A 170 -3.11 -10.06 -7.78
C GLY A 170 -1.68 -10.16 -7.26
N LYS A 171 -0.93 -9.07 -7.41
CA LYS A 171 0.49 -8.93 -7.02
C LYS A 171 0.67 -8.21 -5.70
N ASN A 172 1.64 -8.63 -4.91
CA ASN A 172 2.17 -7.84 -3.79
C ASN A 172 3.28 -6.93 -4.30
N PHE A 173 3.09 -5.60 -4.24
CA PHE A 173 4.13 -4.64 -4.58
C PHE A 173 5.30 -4.76 -3.59
N VAL A 174 6.53 -4.81 -4.11
CA VAL A 174 7.77 -4.83 -3.33
C VAL A 174 8.69 -3.67 -3.70
N PHE A 175 9.50 -3.21 -2.73
CA PHE A 175 10.35 -2.01 -2.87
C PHE A 175 11.76 -2.34 -3.36
N ASP A 176 11.87 -3.28 -4.27
CA ASP A 176 13.12 -3.64 -4.96
C ASP A 176 12.93 -3.66 -6.48
N ASN A 177 13.94 -4.06 -7.23
CA ASN A 177 13.91 -4.03 -8.70
C ASN A 177 12.84 -4.91 -9.35
N ARG A 178 12.25 -5.86 -8.62
CA ARG A 178 11.15 -6.71 -9.11
C ARG A 178 9.83 -5.94 -9.18
N LEU A 179 9.66 -4.88 -8.38
CA LEU A 179 8.45 -4.04 -8.25
C LEU A 179 7.16 -4.81 -7.89
N GLY A 180 7.20 -6.14 -7.80
CA GLY A 180 6.07 -6.97 -7.43
C GLY A 180 6.38 -8.45 -7.37
N GLU A 181 5.65 -9.16 -6.52
CA GLU A 181 5.65 -10.62 -6.40
C GLU A 181 4.24 -11.13 -6.67
N ARG A 182 4.08 -12.08 -7.59
CA ARG A 182 2.77 -12.65 -7.91
C ARG A 182 2.29 -13.58 -6.80
N ILE A 183 1.07 -13.31 -6.30
CA ILE A 183 0.42 -14.14 -5.29
C ILE A 183 -0.66 -15.01 -5.92
N THR A 184 -1.48 -14.43 -6.82
CA THR A 184 -2.48 -15.14 -7.62
C THR A 184 -2.44 -14.70 -9.08
N GLU A 185 -3.08 -15.45 -9.98
CA GLU A 185 -3.11 -15.13 -11.40
C GLU A 185 -4.06 -13.99 -11.78
N ASP A 186 -4.78 -13.44 -10.80
CA ASP A 186 -5.68 -12.30 -11.03
C ASP A 186 -4.90 -11.06 -11.47
N ILE A 187 -5.46 -10.33 -12.43
CA ILE A 187 -4.99 -9.00 -12.83
C ILE A 187 -6.09 -8.01 -12.45
N VAL A 188 -5.87 -7.22 -11.41
CA VAL A 188 -6.87 -6.32 -10.81
C VAL A 188 -6.68 -4.86 -11.22
N SER A 189 -5.69 -4.55 -12.05
CA SER A 189 -5.34 -3.22 -12.51
C SER A 189 -5.30 -3.14 -14.04
N GLN A 190 -5.00 -1.96 -14.55
CA GLN A 190 -4.95 -1.68 -15.98
C GLN A 190 -3.74 -0.84 -16.36
N CYS A 191 -3.31 -0.95 -17.60
CA CYS A 191 -2.27 -0.09 -18.17
C CYS A 191 -2.72 1.38 -18.14
N HIS A 192 -1.93 2.26 -17.54
CA HIS A 192 -2.25 3.68 -17.39
C HIS A 192 -2.24 4.45 -18.72
N GLN A 193 -1.72 3.86 -19.80
CA GLN A 193 -1.69 4.48 -21.13
C GLN A 193 -2.80 4.00 -22.03
N CYS A 194 -3.11 2.71 -22.10
CA CYS A 194 -4.09 2.16 -23.04
C CYS A 194 -5.33 1.55 -22.38
N GLY A 195 -5.33 1.30 -21.06
CA GLY A 195 -6.46 0.73 -20.32
C GLY A 195 -6.60 -0.79 -20.42
N LYS A 196 -5.71 -1.51 -21.11
CA LYS A 196 -5.72 -2.98 -21.13
C LYS A 196 -5.41 -3.53 -19.73
N PRO A 197 -5.96 -4.70 -19.33
CA PRO A 197 -5.59 -5.36 -18.09
C PRO A 197 -4.07 -5.52 -17.99
N CYS A 198 -3.49 -5.03 -16.90
CA CYS A 198 -2.04 -5.04 -16.68
C CYS A 198 -1.74 -4.73 -15.22
N ASP A 199 -0.72 -5.36 -14.66
CA ASP A 199 -0.23 -5.13 -13.31
C ASP A 199 1.30 -4.97 -13.23
N ASN A 200 1.95 -4.63 -14.37
CA ASN A 200 3.38 -4.39 -14.44
C ASN A 200 3.70 -2.94 -14.14
N HIS A 201 4.36 -2.70 -13.01
CA HIS A 201 4.90 -1.40 -12.68
C HIS A 201 6.16 -1.11 -13.49
N THR A 202 6.26 0.11 -13.97
CA THR A 202 7.41 0.62 -14.72
C THR A 202 7.79 2.00 -14.18
N ASN A 203 9.08 2.26 -14.02
CA ASN A 203 9.59 3.61 -13.79
C ASN A 203 9.84 4.28 -15.15
N CYS A 204 9.35 5.51 -15.32
CA CYS A 204 9.59 6.26 -16.52
C CYS A 204 11.10 6.36 -16.84
N ALA A 205 11.47 5.99 -18.06
CA ALA A 205 12.87 5.99 -18.52
C ALA A 205 13.51 7.39 -18.52
N ASN A 206 12.70 8.46 -18.54
CA ASN A 206 13.22 9.81 -18.38
C ASN A 206 13.67 10.04 -16.94
N ASP A 207 14.98 10.07 -16.70
CA ASP A 207 15.59 10.34 -15.39
C ASP A 207 15.11 11.62 -14.70
N GLY A 208 14.65 12.62 -15.45
CA GLY A 208 14.06 13.84 -14.89
C GLY A 208 12.60 13.69 -14.47
N CYS A 209 11.99 12.54 -14.75
CA CYS A 209 10.59 12.22 -14.43
C CYS A 209 10.48 11.12 -13.36
N HIS A 210 11.05 9.94 -13.60
CA HIS A 210 11.00 8.76 -12.72
C HIS A 210 9.61 8.41 -12.17
N LEU A 211 8.55 8.73 -12.91
CA LEU A 211 7.19 8.40 -12.51
C LEU A 211 7.03 6.88 -12.49
N LEU A 212 6.60 6.33 -11.36
CA LEU A 212 6.16 4.94 -11.27
C LEU A 212 4.71 4.86 -11.75
N PHE A 213 4.42 3.97 -12.73
CA PHE A 213 3.10 3.78 -13.30
C PHE A 213 2.95 2.34 -13.83
N ILE A 214 1.73 1.96 -14.20
CA ILE A 214 1.43 0.64 -14.76
C ILE A 214 1.46 0.72 -16.28
N GLN A 215 2.24 -0.17 -16.92
CA GLN A 215 2.43 -0.17 -18.36
C GLN A 215 2.43 -1.60 -18.91
N CYS A 216 1.60 -1.91 -19.90
CA CYS A 216 1.62 -3.19 -20.59
C CYS A 216 2.77 -3.27 -21.59
N ASP A 217 3.15 -4.48 -21.98
CA ASP A 217 4.30 -4.73 -22.84
C ASP A 217 4.22 -3.99 -24.18
N GLU A 218 3.05 -3.91 -24.81
CA GLU A 218 2.85 -3.17 -26.06
C GLU A 218 3.12 -1.65 -25.87
N CYS A 219 2.63 -1.08 -24.78
CA CYS A 219 2.88 0.33 -24.47
C CYS A 219 4.34 0.55 -24.04
N GLN A 220 4.95 -0.43 -23.39
CA GLN A 220 6.36 -0.39 -23.00
C GLN A 220 7.26 -0.32 -24.23
N GLU A 221 6.99 -1.15 -25.23
CA GLU A 221 7.71 -1.14 -26.50
C GLU A 221 7.47 0.17 -27.27
N ALA A 222 6.22 0.58 -27.45
CA ALA A 222 5.85 1.79 -28.18
C ALA A 222 6.36 3.10 -27.58
N MET A 223 6.51 3.16 -26.26
CA MET A 223 6.88 4.35 -25.50
C MET A 223 8.26 4.23 -24.83
N GLU A 224 9.02 3.17 -25.10
CA GLU A 224 10.36 2.93 -24.55
C GLU A 224 10.42 3.16 -23.02
N ASN A 225 9.47 2.59 -22.27
CA ASN A 225 9.28 2.80 -20.84
C ASN A 225 8.99 4.25 -20.42
N CYS A 226 8.61 5.13 -21.33
CA CYS A 226 8.27 6.52 -21.00
C CYS A 226 6.79 6.67 -20.69
N CYS A 227 6.46 7.50 -19.70
CA CYS A 227 5.08 7.75 -19.29
C CYS A 227 4.32 8.68 -20.27
N SER A 228 5.04 9.43 -21.12
CA SER A 228 4.47 10.38 -22.09
C SER A 228 5.38 10.57 -23.30
N SER A 229 4.82 11.08 -24.40
CA SER A 229 5.59 11.46 -25.59
C SER A 229 6.63 12.54 -25.31
N GLU A 230 6.36 13.46 -24.38
CA GLU A 230 7.36 14.44 -23.94
C GLU A 230 8.57 13.75 -23.28
N CYS A 231 8.32 12.77 -22.39
CA CYS A 231 9.39 12.01 -21.77
C CYS A 231 10.19 11.20 -22.80
N LEU A 232 9.51 10.57 -23.76
CA LEU A 232 10.14 9.85 -24.87
C LEU A 232 11.04 10.78 -25.70
N THR A 233 10.56 11.97 -26.06
CA THR A 233 11.38 12.96 -26.78
C THR A 233 12.63 13.35 -25.98
N ILE A 234 12.50 13.50 -24.65
CA ILE A 234 13.64 13.86 -23.78
C ILE A 234 14.69 12.74 -23.72
N THR A 235 14.27 11.47 -23.67
CA THR A 235 15.22 10.33 -23.63
C THR A 235 16.04 10.19 -24.91
N HIS A 236 15.55 10.69 -26.04
CA HIS A 236 16.27 10.69 -27.32
C HIS A 236 17.26 11.87 -27.48
N LEU A 237 17.27 12.83 -26.56
CA LEU A 237 18.24 13.92 -26.59
C LEU A 237 19.63 13.45 -26.13
N PRO A 238 20.73 14.13 -26.55
CA PRO A 238 22.06 13.92 -25.97
C PRO A 238 22.04 14.09 -24.43
N LEU A 239 22.89 13.32 -23.74
CA LEU A 239 22.91 13.29 -22.26
C LEU A 239 23.11 14.67 -21.62
N ASP A 240 23.94 15.54 -22.21
CA ASP A 240 24.15 16.88 -21.70
C ASP A 240 22.89 17.76 -21.80
N GLU A 241 22.09 17.60 -22.84
CA GLU A 241 20.80 18.28 -22.97
C GLU A 241 19.76 17.73 -21.99
N GLN A 242 19.73 16.40 -21.77
CA GLN A 242 18.88 15.79 -20.75
C GLN A 242 19.24 16.33 -19.36
N VAL A 243 20.52 16.46 -19.03
CA VAL A 243 21.02 17.04 -17.77
C VAL A 243 20.57 18.50 -17.65
N LYS A 244 20.75 19.33 -18.69
CA LYS A 244 20.30 20.73 -18.70
C LYS A 244 18.79 20.86 -18.44
N LYS A 245 17.97 19.97 -19.01
CA LYS A 245 16.51 19.96 -18.78
C LYS A 245 16.10 19.55 -17.36
N ARG A 246 16.98 18.87 -16.61
CA ARG A 246 16.77 18.49 -15.20
C ARG A 246 17.16 19.58 -14.22
N ILE A 247 18.10 20.45 -14.55
CA ILE A 247 18.59 21.52 -13.67
C ILE A 247 17.43 22.45 -13.30
N GLY A 248 17.25 22.71 -12.01
CA GLY A 248 16.22 23.58 -11.49
C GLY A 248 14.80 22.99 -11.44
N LYS A 249 14.55 21.80 -11.99
CA LYS A 249 13.29 21.10 -11.79
C LYS A 249 13.28 20.48 -10.39
N GLN A 250 12.43 21.01 -9.49
CA GLN A 250 12.18 20.35 -8.21
C GLN A 250 11.45 19.03 -8.48
N VAL A 251 12.14 17.91 -8.24
CA VAL A 251 11.57 16.56 -8.33
C VAL A 251 10.62 16.26 -7.14
N GLY A 252 10.61 17.11 -6.12
CA GLY A 252 9.99 17.00 -4.80
C GLY A 252 8.68 16.19 -4.74
N ASN A 253 7.55 16.83 -4.99
CA ASN A 253 6.25 16.17 -4.83
C ASN A 253 5.86 15.21 -5.97
N LYS A 254 6.59 15.20 -7.11
CA LYS A 254 6.27 14.29 -8.23
C LYS A 254 6.59 12.83 -7.91
N VAL A 255 7.59 12.57 -7.05
CA VAL A 255 7.95 11.21 -6.62
C VAL A 255 6.79 10.49 -5.90
N PHE A 256 5.88 11.24 -5.28
CA PHE A 256 4.73 10.69 -4.56
C PHE A 256 3.45 10.60 -5.42
N ARG A 257 3.44 11.12 -6.64
CA ARG A 257 2.27 11.06 -7.55
C ARG A 257 2.26 9.79 -8.41
N LYS A 258 2.71 8.70 -7.85
CA LYS A 258 2.79 7.40 -8.54
C LYS A 258 1.43 7.03 -9.14
N GLY A 259 1.41 6.80 -10.45
CA GLY A 259 0.19 6.47 -11.19
C GLY A 259 -0.85 7.60 -11.36
N LYS A 260 -0.60 8.82 -10.84
CA LYS A 260 -1.55 9.96 -10.86
C LYS A 260 -1.13 11.13 -11.74
N SER A 261 -0.18 10.94 -12.64
CA SER A 261 0.27 12.00 -13.55
C SER A 261 -0.83 12.43 -14.53
N GLU A 262 -0.92 13.73 -14.82
CA GLU A 262 -1.80 14.26 -15.87
C GLU A 262 -1.47 13.71 -17.27
N ASN A 263 -0.26 13.21 -17.45
CA ASN A 263 0.19 12.63 -18.73
C ASN A 263 -0.35 11.20 -18.95
N LEU A 264 -0.99 10.59 -17.96
CA LEU A 264 -1.54 9.24 -18.04
C LEU A 264 -3.05 9.30 -18.34
N LYS A 265 -3.50 8.54 -19.33
CA LYS A 265 -4.89 8.53 -19.78
C LYS A 265 -5.81 7.80 -18.80
N PHE A 266 -5.36 6.65 -18.33
CA PHE A 266 -6.09 5.77 -17.39
C PHE A 266 -5.41 5.78 -16.00
N LYS A 267 -5.00 6.94 -15.54
CA LYS A 267 -4.35 7.13 -14.23
C LYS A 267 -5.28 6.70 -13.09
N HIS A 268 -4.68 6.35 -11.97
CA HIS A 268 -5.45 6.06 -10.76
C HIS A 268 -6.40 7.24 -10.42
N SER A 269 -7.70 6.96 -10.37
CA SER A 269 -8.74 7.99 -10.22
C SER A 269 -8.85 8.56 -8.82
N GLY A 270 -8.34 7.84 -7.83
CA GLY A 270 -8.49 8.19 -6.43
C GLY A 270 -9.89 7.94 -5.88
N GLU A 271 -10.72 7.18 -6.59
CA GLU A 271 -12.01 6.75 -6.07
C GLU A 271 -11.79 5.62 -5.06
N LEU A 272 -12.39 5.78 -3.88
CA LEU A 272 -12.51 4.67 -2.92
C LEU A 272 -13.31 3.56 -3.62
N SER A 273 -12.82 2.33 -3.62
CA SER A 273 -13.56 1.21 -4.19
C SER A 273 -14.96 1.17 -3.58
N ASP A 274 -16.00 1.16 -4.42
CA ASP A 274 -17.40 1.16 -3.94
C ASP A 274 -17.72 -0.06 -3.06
N VAL A 275 -16.95 -1.11 -3.18
CA VAL A 275 -17.02 -2.33 -2.36
C VAL A 275 -16.71 -2.05 -0.88
N ALA A 276 -15.82 -1.10 -0.59
CA ALA A 276 -15.48 -0.72 0.79
C ALA A 276 -16.60 0.05 1.51
N LEU A 277 -17.59 0.56 0.77
CA LEU A 277 -18.70 1.33 1.31
C LEU A 277 -19.95 0.48 1.60
N ALA A 278 -19.97 -0.75 1.09
CA ALA A 278 -21.01 -1.74 1.40
C ALA A 278 -20.68 -2.55 2.67
N VAL A 279 -20.26 -1.88 3.75
CA VAL A 279 -20.38 -2.45 5.08
C VAL A 279 -21.89 -2.63 5.28
N ALA A 280 -22.36 -3.88 5.28
CA ALA A 280 -23.78 -4.20 5.35
C ALA A 280 -24.45 -3.39 6.46
N PRO A 281 -25.54 -2.67 6.18
CA PRO A 281 -26.24 -1.93 7.21
C PRO A 281 -26.71 -2.92 8.28
N ASN A 282 -26.58 -2.54 9.54
CA ASN A 282 -27.21 -3.29 10.63
C ASN A 282 -28.68 -3.55 10.25
N PRO A 283 -29.22 -4.77 10.47
CA PRO A 283 -30.60 -5.12 10.13
C PRO A 283 -31.60 -4.34 10.99
N GLY A 284 -31.65 -3.04 10.90
CA GLY A 284 -32.49 -2.12 11.64
C GLY A 284 -32.49 -0.69 11.11
N GLU A 285 -31.52 -0.29 10.27
CA GLU A 285 -31.43 1.09 9.76
C GLU A 285 -31.74 1.17 8.26
N SER A 286 -33.00 1.39 7.94
CA SER A 286 -33.44 1.64 6.57
C SER A 286 -33.20 3.09 6.13
N LYS A 287 -32.60 3.26 4.97
CA LYS A 287 -32.75 4.42 4.05
C LYS A 287 -32.15 5.81 4.38
N LYS A 288 -31.17 5.96 5.29
CA LYS A 288 -30.48 7.27 5.47
C LYS A 288 -28.99 7.28 5.09
N SER A 289 -28.44 6.22 4.54
CA SER A 289 -27.01 6.05 4.30
C SER A 289 -26.45 6.87 3.12
N GLY A 290 -27.21 7.09 2.06
CA GLY A 290 -26.71 7.74 0.85
C GLY A 290 -26.36 9.24 1.00
N ALA A 291 -27.08 9.97 1.86
CA ALA A 291 -26.81 11.38 2.12
C ALA A 291 -25.58 11.59 3.02
N LYS A 292 -25.38 10.73 4.00
CA LYS A 292 -24.22 10.75 4.91
C LYS A 292 -22.90 10.45 4.18
N LEU A 293 -22.94 9.57 3.19
CA LEU A 293 -21.80 9.20 2.36
C LEU A 293 -21.33 10.35 1.45
N LYS A 294 -22.26 11.09 0.83
CA LYS A 294 -21.94 12.29 0.02
C LYS A 294 -21.27 13.35 0.89
N ASP A 295 -21.73 13.55 2.12
CA ASP A 295 -21.18 14.53 3.07
C ASP A 295 -19.76 14.15 3.52
N ILE A 296 -19.48 12.86 3.74
CA ILE A 296 -18.12 12.37 4.06
C ILE A 296 -17.17 12.59 2.87
N ARG A 297 -17.60 12.25 1.64
CA ARG A 297 -16.81 12.48 0.41
C ARG A 297 -16.50 13.98 0.23
N GLN A 298 -17.47 14.85 0.51
CA GLN A 298 -17.29 16.30 0.41
C GLN A 298 -16.34 16.83 1.50
N LYS A 299 -16.42 16.36 2.73
CA LYS A 299 -15.52 16.71 3.84
C LYS A 299 -14.08 16.24 3.60
N ILE A 300 -13.89 15.05 3.04
CA ILE A 300 -12.57 14.53 2.63
C ILE A 300 -11.98 15.40 1.51
N LYS A 301 -12.79 15.78 0.52
CA LYS A 301 -12.38 16.64 -0.60
C LYS A 301 -11.98 18.04 -0.13
N ILE A 302 -12.76 18.65 0.78
CA ILE A 302 -12.48 19.96 1.37
C ILE A 302 -11.19 19.91 2.22
N LYS A 303 -10.97 18.84 2.98
CA LYS A 303 -9.76 18.67 3.81
C LYS A 303 -8.50 18.48 2.95
N LYS A 304 -8.59 17.79 1.80
CA LYS A 304 -7.49 17.72 0.82
C LYS A 304 -7.12 19.10 0.25
N THR A 305 -8.11 19.97 0.01
CA THR A 305 -7.88 21.34 -0.49
C THR A 305 -7.23 22.23 0.58
N LEU A 306 -7.60 22.05 1.84
CA LEU A 306 -7.03 22.84 2.97
C LEU A 306 -5.61 22.39 3.38
N LEU A 307 -5.26 21.10 3.20
CA LEU A 307 -3.93 20.58 3.50
C LEU A 307 -2.93 20.72 2.34
N GLY A 308 -3.41 21.04 1.15
CA GLY A 308 -2.58 21.28 -0.04
C GLY A 308 -2.01 22.69 -0.14
N ASN A 309 -2.37 23.59 0.79
CA ASN A 309 -1.96 24.99 0.83
C ASN A 309 -1.11 25.35 2.08
N ALA A 310 -0.53 24.35 2.75
CA ALA A 310 0.38 24.56 3.89
C ALA A 310 1.72 23.86 3.65
#